data_0ff1fc58fafadc30645b75ec7b1c7307
#
_entry.id   0ff1fc58fafadc30645b75ec7b1c7307
#
_cell.length_a   1.000
_cell.length_b   1.000
_cell.length_c   1.000
_cell.angle_alpha   90.00
_cell.angle_beta   90.00
_cell.angle_gamma   90.00
#
_symmetry.space_group_name_H-M   'P 1'
#
loop_
_entity.id
_entity.type
_entity.pdbx_description
1 polymer ?
#
loop_
_entity_poly.entity_id
_entity_poly.type
_entity_poly.pdbx_seq_one_letter_code
_entity_poly.pdbx_strand_id
1 'polypeptide(L)'
;MQTKKGQSIEDASMKMIEDEIGSHNYNEKEWPIVRRIIHSTADFDFADKNRLIFQKDAIESGMNALKNGCSIVVDVNGVIGGLNKQNPKDFGNEIICNISKPEIMQQAKDEGKTRSQVSMRVAKDDIDGGIVAIGNAPTALMEVIEMVKEGIVKPALIIGIPVGFICAPESKEELSKLEGTPFITNLGRKGGSSSASAIINAIFKLIRAESSN
;
A
#
# COMPACT_ATOMS: atom_id res chain seq x y z
N MET A 1 -18.27 -8.37 -10.48
CA MET A 1 -17.69 -9.11 -11.62
C MET A 1 -17.48 -8.12 -12.76
N GLN A 2 -16.25 -8.02 -13.31
CA GLN A 2 -15.97 -7.11 -14.41
C GLN A 2 -16.62 -7.63 -15.69
N THR A 3 -17.16 -6.74 -16.54
CA THR A 3 -17.72 -7.15 -17.83
C THR A 3 -16.61 -7.54 -18.81
N LYS A 4 -16.91 -8.40 -19.80
CA LYS A 4 -15.93 -8.76 -20.85
C LYS A 4 -15.36 -7.51 -21.55
N LYS A 5 -16.19 -6.50 -21.79
CA LYS A 5 -15.75 -5.22 -22.39
C LYS A 5 -14.80 -4.45 -21.44
N GLY A 6 -15.11 -4.42 -20.15
CA GLY A 6 -14.24 -3.77 -19.15
C GLY A 6 -12.87 -4.45 -19.05
N GLN A 7 -12.84 -5.80 -19.06
CA GLN A 7 -11.60 -6.56 -19.06
C GLN A 7 -10.75 -6.27 -20.31
N SER A 8 -11.38 -6.28 -21.50
CA SER A 8 -10.67 -5.96 -22.76
C SER A 8 -10.05 -4.56 -22.77
N ILE A 9 -10.72 -3.56 -22.18
CA ILE A 9 -10.18 -2.20 -22.06
C ILE A 9 -8.99 -2.18 -21.08
N GLU A 10 -9.09 -2.88 -19.94
CA GLU A 10 -7.98 -3.00 -18.99
C GLU A 10 -6.77 -3.67 -19.64
N ASP A 11 -6.98 -4.79 -20.34
CA ASP A 11 -5.89 -5.52 -21.02
C ASP A 11 -5.22 -4.68 -22.10
N ALA A 12 -5.99 -3.94 -22.89
CA ALA A 12 -5.45 -3.01 -23.89
C ALA A 12 -4.65 -1.87 -23.25
N SER A 13 -5.12 -1.33 -22.11
CA SER A 13 -4.40 -0.30 -21.36
C SER A 13 -3.09 -0.82 -20.78
N MET A 14 -3.10 -2.05 -20.24
CA MET A 14 -1.89 -2.69 -19.72
C MET A 14 -0.86 -2.93 -20.81
N LYS A 15 -1.32 -3.36 -22.00
CA LYS A 15 -0.43 -3.53 -23.16
C LYS A 15 0.16 -2.20 -23.64
N MET A 16 -0.64 -1.13 -23.69
CA MET A 16 -0.16 0.21 -24.06
C MET A 16 0.95 0.69 -23.11
N ILE A 17 0.80 0.46 -21.79
CA ILE A 17 1.82 0.79 -20.81
C ILE A 17 3.11 -0.01 -21.06
N GLU A 18 2.99 -1.29 -21.36
CA GLU A 18 4.16 -2.14 -21.69
C GLU A 18 4.87 -1.68 -22.96
N ASP A 19 4.12 -1.37 -24.01
CA ASP A 19 4.66 -0.91 -25.30
C ASP A 19 5.38 0.46 -25.15
N GLU A 20 4.84 1.35 -24.30
CA GLU A 20 5.43 2.68 -24.06
C GLU A 20 6.68 2.64 -23.18
N ILE A 21 6.68 1.79 -22.13
CA ILE A 21 7.84 1.62 -21.23
C ILE A 21 8.97 0.86 -21.92
N GLY A 22 8.65 -0.16 -22.72
CA GLY A 22 9.64 -1.04 -23.32
C GLY A 22 10.39 -1.86 -22.27
N SER A 23 11.73 -1.79 -22.26
CA SER A 23 12.57 -2.55 -21.33
C SER A 23 12.61 -1.91 -19.94
N HIS A 24 12.54 -2.72 -18.89
CA HIS A 24 12.64 -2.30 -17.48
C HIS A 24 13.46 -3.30 -16.66
N ASN A 25 13.85 -2.92 -15.44
CA ASN A 25 14.67 -3.74 -14.54
C ASN A 25 13.89 -4.38 -13.38
N TYR A 26 12.56 -4.31 -13.40
CA TYR A 26 11.72 -4.97 -12.40
C TYR A 26 11.61 -6.47 -12.69
N ASN A 27 11.57 -7.29 -11.62
CA ASN A 27 11.36 -8.71 -11.76
C ASN A 27 9.89 -9.07 -12.05
N GLU A 28 9.60 -10.36 -12.25
CA GLU A 28 8.27 -10.87 -12.63
C GLU A 28 7.16 -10.57 -11.61
N LYS A 29 7.49 -10.37 -10.33
CA LYS A 29 6.52 -10.02 -9.27
C LYS A 29 6.43 -8.51 -9.05
N GLU A 30 7.51 -7.78 -9.23
CA GLU A 30 7.55 -6.32 -9.07
C GLU A 30 6.82 -5.61 -10.23
N TRP A 31 7.07 -6.02 -11.47
CA TRP A 31 6.52 -5.37 -12.64
C TRP A 31 4.99 -5.26 -12.66
N PRO A 32 4.21 -6.31 -12.34
CA PRO A 32 2.75 -6.20 -12.25
C PRO A 32 2.28 -5.12 -11.26
N ILE A 33 3.03 -4.89 -10.16
CA ILE A 33 2.72 -3.86 -9.17
C ILE A 33 3.00 -2.47 -9.75
N VAL A 34 4.18 -2.26 -10.32
CA VAL A 34 4.57 -0.98 -10.94
C VAL A 34 3.60 -0.62 -12.07
N ARG A 35 3.34 -1.55 -12.98
CA ARG A 35 2.39 -1.37 -14.09
C ARG A 35 0.99 -1.02 -13.59
N ARG A 36 0.53 -1.63 -12.48
CA ARG A 36 -0.77 -1.32 -11.89
C ARG A 36 -0.82 0.08 -11.30
N ILE A 37 0.28 0.57 -10.70
CA ILE A 37 0.37 1.96 -10.24
C ILE A 37 0.29 2.91 -11.43
N ILE A 38 1.06 2.68 -12.49
CA ILE A 38 1.02 3.51 -13.72
C ILE A 38 -0.40 3.53 -14.29
N HIS A 39 -1.06 2.39 -14.39
CA HIS A 39 -2.44 2.31 -14.87
C HIS A 39 -3.42 3.15 -14.02
N SER A 40 -3.21 3.22 -12.70
CA SER A 40 -4.10 3.94 -11.79
C SER A 40 -3.83 5.44 -11.70
N THR A 41 -2.64 5.89 -12.11
CA THR A 41 -2.16 7.29 -11.94
C THR A 41 -1.83 7.98 -13.25
N ALA A 42 -1.67 7.23 -14.35
CA ALA A 42 -1.09 7.68 -15.61
C ALA A 42 0.31 8.32 -15.46
N ASP A 43 1.06 7.93 -14.42
CA ASP A 43 2.38 8.47 -14.10
C ASP A 43 3.48 7.44 -14.39
N PHE A 44 4.14 7.60 -15.52
CA PHE A 44 5.20 6.72 -16.00
C PHE A 44 6.50 6.81 -15.19
N ASP A 45 6.69 7.85 -14.37
CA ASP A 45 7.86 7.96 -13.50
C ASP A 45 7.97 6.78 -12.50
N PHE A 46 6.88 6.07 -12.22
CA PHE A 46 6.90 4.86 -11.40
C PHE A 46 7.60 3.67 -12.08
N ALA A 47 7.84 3.72 -13.38
CA ALA A 47 8.64 2.72 -14.07
C ALA A 47 10.15 2.89 -13.83
N ASP A 48 10.61 4.06 -13.41
CA ASP A 48 12.00 4.27 -13.05
C ASP A 48 12.33 3.45 -11.78
N LYS A 49 13.28 2.53 -11.90
CA LYS A 49 13.70 1.62 -10.81
C LYS A 49 14.10 2.35 -9.54
N ASN A 50 14.59 3.59 -9.65
CA ASN A 50 14.97 4.39 -8.48
C ASN A 50 13.77 5.04 -7.78
N ARG A 51 12.56 4.94 -8.37
CA ARG A 51 11.33 5.52 -7.81
C ARG A 51 10.57 4.59 -6.90
N LEU A 52 10.49 3.29 -7.24
CA LEU A 52 9.78 2.30 -6.42
C LEU A 52 10.78 1.34 -5.80
N ILE A 53 10.72 1.21 -4.49
CA ILE A 53 11.61 0.39 -3.65
C ILE A 53 10.80 -0.75 -3.06
N PHE A 54 11.25 -1.97 -3.32
CA PHE A 54 10.74 -3.19 -2.70
C PHE A 54 11.80 -3.70 -1.72
N GLN A 55 11.50 -3.74 -0.44
CA GLN A 55 12.34 -4.42 0.53
C GLN A 55 12.31 -5.93 0.24
N LYS A 56 13.41 -6.62 0.53
CA LYS A 56 13.51 -8.06 0.31
C LYS A 56 12.30 -8.81 0.90
N ASP A 57 11.74 -9.73 0.13
CA ASP A 57 10.59 -10.57 0.48
C ASP A 57 9.27 -9.80 0.74
N ALA A 58 9.19 -8.49 0.42
CA ALA A 58 8.01 -7.68 0.70
C ALA A 58 6.74 -8.19 -0.02
N ILE A 59 6.88 -8.59 -1.28
CA ILE A 59 5.75 -9.09 -2.08
C ILE A 59 5.27 -10.44 -1.54
N GLU A 60 6.20 -11.36 -1.28
CA GLU A 60 5.92 -12.68 -0.73
C GLU A 60 5.27 -12.60 0.65
N SER A 61 5.78 -11.74 1.52
CA SER A 61 5.21 -11.50 2.84
C SER A 61 3.79 -10.96 2.75
N GLY A 62 3.55 -9.97 1.88
CA GLY A 62 2.22 -9.43 1.61
C GLY A 62 1.26 -10.48 1.05
N MET A 63 1.70 -11.29 0.08
CA MET A 63 0.90 -12.36 -0.50
C MET A 63 0.50 -13.40 0.57
N ASN A 64 1.44 -13.83 1.40
CA ASN A 64 1.19 -14.79 2.47
C ASN A 64 0.22 -14.24 3.53
N ALA A 65 0.40 -12.99 3.95
CA ALA A 65 -0.49 -12.34 4.90
C ALA A 65 -1.92 -12.27 4.36
N LEU A 66 -2.11 -11.84 3.11
CA LEU A 66 -3.44 -11.77 2.48
C LEU A 66 -4.08 -13.15 2.31
N LYS A 67 -3.32 -14.18 1.90
CA LYS A 67 -3.83 -15.55 1.82
C LYS A 67 -4.32 -16.09 3.17
N ASN A 68 -3.73 -15.63 4.26
CA ASN A 68 -4.07 -16.02 5.63
C ASN A 68 -5.15 -15.14 6.28
N GLY A 69 -5.80 -14.25 5.52
CA GLY A 69 -6.92 -13.44 6.02
C GLY A 69 -6.51 -12.33 6.98
N CYS A 70 -5.29 -11.77 6.86
CA CYS A 70 -4.83 -10.68 7.73
C CYS A 70 -5.68 -9.42 7.60
N SER A 71 -5.64 -8.56 8.61
CA SER A 71 -6.20 -7.20 8.53
C SER A 71 -5.42 -6.33 7.54
N ILE A 72 -6.13 -5.43 6.86
CA ILE A 72 -5.57 -4.37 5.99
C ILE A 72 -5.91 -3.03 6.62
N VAL A 73 -4.96 -2.42 7.30
CA VAL A 73 -5.13 -1.10 7.93
C VAL A 73 -4.74 -0.01 6.94
N VAL A 74 -5.61 0.98 6.75
CA VAL A 74 -5.36 2.11 5.83
C VAL A 74 -5.49 3.45 6.54
N ASP A 75 -4.73 4.45 6.08
CA ASP A 75 -4.71 5.78 6.69
C ASP A 75 -5.95 6.63 6.38
N VAL A 76 -6.54 6.44 5.19
CA VAL A 76 -7.72 7.21 4.75
C VAL A 76 -8.69 6.37 3.93
N ASN A 77 -9.97 6.76 3.94
CA ASN A 77 -11.02 6.12 3.14
C ASN A 77 -10.76 6.15 1.62
N GLY A 78 -9.93 7.08 1.15
CA GLY A 78 -9.52 7.15 -0.26
C GLY A 78 -8.82 5.88 -0.74
N VAL A 79 -8.05 5.20 0.12
CA VAL A 79 -7.42 3.91 -0.22
C VAL A 79 -8.50 2.83 -0.39
N ILE A 80 -9.50 2.79 0.52
CA ILE A 80 -10.62 1.83 0.43
C ILE A 80 -11.39 2.01 -0.88
N GLY A 81 -11.58 3.28 -1.30
CA GLY A 81 -12.29 3.61 -2.53
C GLY A 81 -11.66 3.02 -3.81
N GLY A 82 -10.33 2.83 -3.79
CA GLY A 82 -9.58 2.24 -4.91
C GLY A 82 -9.44 0.72 -4.87
N LEU A 83 -9.86 0.07 -3.77
CA LEU A 83 -9.75 -1.38 -3.64
C LEU A 83 -10.86 -2.11 -4.42
N ASN A 84 -10.50 -3.20 -5.06
CA ASN A 84 -11.48 -4.17 -5.52
C ASN A 84 -12.04 -4.92 -4.29
N LYS A 85 -13.23 -4.50 -3.85
CA LYS A 85 -13.88 -4.99 -2.61
C LYS A 85 -14.15 -6.50 -2.59
N GLN A 86 -14.14 -7.16 -3.74
CA GLN A 86 -14.34 -8.61 -3.80
C GLN A 86 -13.09 -9.37 -3.32
N ASN A 87 -11.90 -8.87 -3.62
CA ASN A 87 -10.66 -9.55 -3.23
C ASN A 87 -10.52 -9.75 -1.71
N PRO A 88 -10.60 -8.70 -0.86
CA PRO A 88 -10.54 -8.91 0.59
C PRO A 88 -11.60 -9.86 1.11
N LYS A 89 -12.82 -9.81 0.57
CA LYS A 89 -13.91 -10.72 0.96
C LYS A 89 -13.60 -12.18 0.64
N ASP A 90 -13.05 -12.46 -0.55
CA ASP A 90 -12.74 -13.81 -0.98
C ASP A 90 -11.65 -14.47 -0.13
N PHE A 91 -10.74 -13.67 0.44
CA PHE A 91 -9.64 -14.12 1.28
C PHE A 91 -9.88 -13.93 2.79
N GLY A 92 -11.04 -13.36 3.19
CA GLY A 92 -11.38 -13.15 4.60
C GLY A 92 -10.61 -12.00 5.26
N ASN A 93 -10.07 -11.06 4.46
CA ASN A 93 -9.35 -9.91 4.99
C ASN A 93 -10.33 -8.83 5.45
N GLU A 94 -10.12 -8.28 6.64
CA GLU A 94 -10.83 -7.09 7.13
C GLU A 94 -10.08 -5.83 6.71
N ILE A 95 -10.83 -4.80 6.27
CA ILE A 95 -10.25 -3.48 5.94
C ILE A 95 -10.60 -2.51 7.04
N ILE A 96 -9.58 -1.92 7.67
CA ILE A 96 -9.71 -1.05 8.83
C ILE A 96 -9.26 0.36 8.50
N CYS A 97 -10.14 1.34 8.73
CA CYS A 97 -9.83 2.76 8.63
C CYS A 97 -10.51 3.51 9.77
N ASN A 98 -9.71 4.02 10.71
CA ASN A 98 -10.22 4.67 11.92
C ASN A 98 -10.28 6.20 11.81
N ILE A 99 -9.80 6.81 10.71
CA ILE A 99 -9.55 8.25 10.56
C ILE A 99 -10.79 9.13 10.83
N SER A 100 -11.97 8.63 10.56
CA SER A 100 -13.24 9.37 10.68
C SER A 100 -14.01 9.07 11.97
N LYS A 101 -13.50 8.21 12.84
CA LYS A 101 -14.15 7.86 14.09
C LYS A 101 -14.13 9.05 15.07
N PRO A 102 -15.25 9.41 15.72
CA PRO A 102 -15.31 10.55 16.64
C PRO A 102 -14.31 10.44 17.80
N GLU A 103 -14.11 9.25 18.35
CA GLU A 103 -13.14 8.97 19.40
C GLU A 103 -11.71 9.28 18.98
N ILE A 104 -11.33 8.98 17.73
CA ILE A 104 -10.01 9.32 17.18
C ILE A 104 -9.83 10.84 17.08
N MET A 105 -10.88 11.55 16.67
CA MET A 105 -10.83 13.02 16.58
C MET A 105 -10.67 13.66 17.97
N GLN A 106 -11.34 13.13 18.98
CA GLN A 106 -11.25 13.64 20.35
C GLN A 106 -9.86 13.33 20.93
N GLN A 107 -9.42 12.08 20.85
CA GLN A 107 -8.12 11.66 21.36
C GLN A 107 -6.96 12.43 20.70
N ALA A 108 -7.04 12.71 19.42
CA ALA A 108 -6.01 13.48 18.70
C ALA A 108 -5.89 14.91 19.26
N LYS A 109 -7.02 15.55 19.64
CA LYS A 109 -7.02 16.86 20.28
C LYS A 109 -6.40 16.81 21.68
N ASP A 110 -6.78 15.80 22.47
CA ASP A 110 -6.35 15.66 23.87
C ASP A 110 -4.84 15.37 23.94
N GLU A 111 -4.30 14.60 22.98
CA GLU A 111 -2.88 14.25 22.90
C GLU A 111 -2.01 15.25 22.11
N GLY A 112 -2.62 16.25 21.46
CA GLY A 112 -1.89 17.18 20.57
C GLY A 112 -1.26 16.51 19.35
N LYS A 113 -1.83 15.38 18.90
CA LYS A 113 -1.39 14.60 17.73
C LYS A 113 -2.30 14.79 16.53
N THR A 114 -1.84 14.34 15.36
CA THR A 114 -2.72 14.24 14.19
C THR A 114 -3.67 13.06 14.33
N ARG A 115 -4.88 13.16 13.75
CA ARG A 115 -5.83 12.04 13.68
C ARG A 115 -5.21 10.79 13.07
N SER A 116 -4.33 10.99 12.07
CA SER A 116 -3.67 9.89 11.37
C SER A 116 -2.71 9.12 12.28
N GLN A 117 -1.95 9.81 13.15
CA GLN A 117 -1.09 9.18 14.15
C GLN A 117 -1.91 8.35 15.13
N VAL A 118 -2.94 8.95 15.73
CA VAL A 118 -3.81 8.26 16.68
C VAL A 118 -4.52 7.08 16.03
N SER A 119 -4.98 7.23 14.78
CA SER A 119 -5.62 6.15 14.02
C SER A 119 -4.71 4.91 13.89
N MET A 120 -3.41 5.11 13.62
CA MET A 120 -2.46 4.00 13.55
C MET A 120 -2.18 3.39 14.91
N ARG A 121 -1.99 4.21 15.96
CA ARG A 121 -1.74 3.74 17.33
C ARG A 121 -2.90 2.89 17.87
N VAL A 122 -4.14 3.29 17.60
CA VAL A 122 -5.34 2.53 17.98
C VAL A 122 -5.48 1.22 17.21
N ALA A 123 -5.01 1.16 15.97
CA ALA A 123 -5.05 -0.04 15.14
C ALA A 123 -3.85 -0.98 15.35
N LYS A 124 -3.05 -0.83 16.40
CA LYS A 124 -1.81 -1.59 16.61
C LYS A 124 -1.99 -3.10 16.53
N ASP A 125 -3.05 -3.63 17.12
CA ASP A 125 -3.33 -5.07 17.16
C ASP A 125 -3.69 -5.63 15.77
N ASP A 126 -4.27 -4.79 14.89
CA ASP A 126 -4.58 -5.12 13.50
C ASP A 126 -3.38 -4.93 12.56
N ILE A 127 -2.45 -4.04 12.93
CA ILE A 127 -1.19 -3.81 12.20
C ILE A 127 -0.21 -4.95 12.49
N ASP A 128 -0.22 -5.52 13.68
CA ASP A 128 0.68 -6.62 14.04
C ASP A 128 0.33 -7.89 13.26
N GLY A 129 1.25 -8.35 12.42
CA GLY A 129 1.02 -9.43 11.44
C GLY A 129 0.14 -9.05 10.24
N GLY A 130 -0.42 -7.84 10.22
CA GLY A 130 -1.28 -7.31 9.16
C GLY A 130 -0.53 -6.56 8.07
N ILE A 131 -1.29 -6.02 7.12
CA ILE A 131 -0.79 -5.08 6.10
C ILE A 131 -1.23 -3.67 6.49
N VAL A 132 -0.29 -2.73 6.51
CA VAL A 132 -0.62 -1.31 6.68
C VAL A 132 -0.32 -0.55 5.40
N ALA A 133 -1.29 0.21 4.89
CA ALA A 133 -1.17 0.94 3.63
C ALA A 133 -1.46 2.44 3.83
N ILE A 134 -0.40 3.24 3.68
CA ILE A 134 -0.41 4.68 3.87
C ILE A 134 -0.29 5.36 2.50
N GLY A 135 -1.39 5.98 2.06
CA GLY A 135 -1.44 6.68 0.77
C GLY A 135 -1.53 8.20 0.88
N ASN A 136 -1.89 8.73 2.04
CA ASN A 136 -2.16 10.17 2.18
C ASN A 136 -1.36 10.84 3.29
N ALA A 137 -1.28 10.26 4.48
CA ALA A 137 -0.78 10.94 5.68
C ALA A 137 0.66 10.54 6.03
N PRO A 138 1.68 11.38 5.76
CA PRO A 138 3.06 11.10 6.18
C PRO A 138 3.20 10.88 7.68
N THR A 139 2.38 11.55 8.50
CA THR A 139 2.39 11.39 9.95
C THR A 139 1.88 10.01 10.39
N ALA A 140 0.99 9.37 9.62
CA ALA A 140 0.60 7.97 9.84
C ALA A 140 1.79 7.04 9.57
N LEU A 141 2.53 7.29 8.49
CA LEU A 141 3.71 6.47 8.16
C LEU A 141 4.80 6.58 9.23
N MET A 142 5.09 7.80 9.69
CA MET A 142 6.05 8.02 10.77
C MET A 142 5.62 7.30 12.05
N GLU A 143 4.33 7.35 12.43
CA GLU A 143 3.81 6.65 13.61
C GLU A 143 3.97 5.13 13.50
N VAL A 144 3.71 4.54 12.32
CA VAL A 144 3.93 3.10 12.08
C VAL A 144 5.41 2.74 12.20
N ILE A 145 6.30 3.54 11.61
CA ILE A 145 7.75 3.33 11.70
C ILE A 145 8.22 3.38 13.16
N GLU A 146 7.71 4.33 13.94
CA GLU A 146 8.02 4.46 15.36
C GLU A 146 7.55 3.25 16.16
N MET A 147 6.31 2.80 15.97
CA MET A 147 5.78 1.59 16.62
C MET A 147 6.59 0.34 16.27
N VAL A 148 7.10 0.22 15.05
CA VAL A 148 8.00 -0.88 14.67
C VAL A 148 9.34 -0.78 15.39
N LYS A 149 9.97 0.43 15.42
CA LYS A 149 11.23 0.67 16.13
C LYS A 149 11.11 0.43 17.64
N GLU A 150 9.96 0.73 18.23
CA GLU A 150 9.63 0.47 19.64
C GLU A 150 9.31 -1.01 19.92
N GLY A 151 9.17 -1.85 18.90
CA GLY A 151 8.79 -3.26 19.04
C GLY A 151 7.33 -3.48 19.43
N ILE A 152 6.46 -2.46 19.23
CA ILE A 152 5.02 -2.53 19.53
C ILE A 152 4.28 -3.35 18.50
N VAL A 153 4.69 -3.26 17.21
CA VAL A 153 4.07 -3.98 16.09
C VAL A 153 5.12 -4.56 15.16
N LYS A 154 4.79 -5.68 14.52
CA LYS A 154 5.56 -6.31 13.45
C LYS A 154 4.66 -6.57 12.25
N PRO A 155 4.38 -5.55 11.41
CA PRO A 155 3.52 -5.72 10.25
C PRO A 155 4.13 -6.71 9.25
N ALA A 156 3.29 -7.48 8.58
CA ALA A 156 3.72 -8.36 7.51
C ALA A 156 4.14 -7.57 6.26
N LEU A 157 3.52 -6.41 6.02
CA LEU A 157 3.91 -5.51 4.94
C LEU A 157 3.51 -4.05 5.27
N ILE A 158 4.44 -3.12 5.05
CA ILE A 158 4.16 -1.68 5.04
C ILE A 158 4.13 -1.21 3.58
N ILE A 159 2.99 -0.71 3.11
CA ILE A 159 2.87 0.03 1.86
C ILE A 159 2.89 1.51 2.23
N GLY A 160 4.08 2.12 2.17
CA GLY A 160 4.32 3.50 2.59
C GLY A 160 4.53 4.41 1.39
N ILE A 161 3.45 4.94 0.81
CA ILE A 161 3.49 5.74 -0.42
C ILE A 161 2.63 7.03 -0.29
N PRO A 162 2.75 7.79 0.82
CA PRO A 162 1.99 9.02 0.96
C PRO A 162 2.42 10.06 -0.08
N VAL A 163 1.43 10.78 -0.64
CA VAL A 163 1.68 11.95 -1.49
C VAL A 163 1.84 13.19 -0.64
N GLY A 164 2.75 14.10 -1.00
CA GLY A 164 2.84 15.39 -0.32
C GLY A 164 4.16 16.11 -0.45
N PHE A 165 4.16 17.34 0.10
CA PHE A 165 5.31 18.25 0.01
C PHE A 165 6.07 18.37 1.33
N ILE A 166 5.36 18.24 2.47
CA ILE A 166 5.91 18.35 3.81
C ILE A 166 5.82 16.99 4.48
N CYS A 167 6.91 16.52 5.04
CA CYS A 167 7.07 15.22 5.70
C CYS A 167 6.84 13.98 4.80
N ALA A 168 6.32 14.10 3.57
CA ALA A 168 6.10 12.93 2.73
C ALA A 168 7.40 12.33 2.18
N PRO A 169 8.34 13.12 1.62
CA PRO A 169 9.65 12.59 1.24
C PRO A 169 10.41 12.00 2.43
N GLU A 170 10.45 12.71 3.56
CA GLU A 170 11.19 12.33 4.75
C GLU A 170 10.65 11.03 5.36
N SER A 171 9.33 10.87 5.44
CA SER A 171 8.72 9.64 5.97
C SER A 171 9.03 8.41 5.12
N LYS A 172 9.11 8.57 3.80
CA LYS A 172 9.47 7.50 2.88
C LYS A 172 10.97 7.17 2.90
N GLU A 173 11.81 8.19 3.08
CA GLU A 173 13.24 7.98 3.32
C GLU A 173 13.48 7.23 4.63
N GLU A 174 12.75 7.56 5.71
CA GLU A 174 12.83 6.81 6.98
C GLU A 174 12.35 5.37 6.81
N LEU A 175 11.26 5.14 6.07
CA LEU A 175 10.81 3.78 5.77
C LEU A 175 11.87 3.00 4.99
N SER A 176 12.53 3.64 4.02
CA SER A 176 13.54 2.97 3.17
C SER A 176 14.77 2.49 3.95
N LYS A 177 15.00 3.02 5.15
CA LYS A 177 16.09 2.63 6.07
C LYS A 177 15.66 1.58 7.10
N LEU A 178 14.37 1.23 7.15
CA LEU A 178 13.85 0.30 8.14
C LEU A 178 14.31 -1.13 7.82
N GLU A 179 15.04 -1.74 8.74
CA GLU A 179 15.54 -3.10 8.61
C GLU A 179 14.56 -4.13 9.23
N GLY A 180 14.55 -5.33 8.66
CA GLY A 180 13.81 -6.47 9.22
C GLY A 180 12.29 -6.43 9.06
N THR A 181 11.73 -5.36 8.44
CA THR A 181 10.29 -5.23 8.18
C THR A 181 10.03 -5.12 6.68
N PRO A 182 9.20 -5.98 6.09
CA PRO A 182 8.87 -5.89 4.67
C PRO A 182 8.14 -4.59 4.34
N PHE A 183 8.58 -3.88 3.28
CA PHE A 183 7.90 -2.67 2.82
C PHE A 183 7.97 -2.49 1.32
N ILE A 184 7.01 -1.71 0.79
CA ILE A 184 7.00 -1.15 -0.56
C ILE A 184 6.81 0.36 -0.43
N THR A 185 7.72 1.14 -1.03
CA THR A 185 7.69 2.60 -1.00
C THR A 185 8.21 3.20 -2.29
N ASN A 186 8.18 4.51 -2.41
CA ASN A 186 8.91 5.30 -3.42
C ASN A 186 9.61 6.47 -2.74
N LEU A 187 10.54 7.11 -3.43
CA LEU A 187 11.17 8.32 -2.94
C LEU A 187 10.47 9.58 -3.48
N GLY A 188 10.69 10.71 -2.79
CA GLY A 188 10.17 12.02 -3.19
C GLY A 188 8.69 12.22 -2.88
N ARG A 189 8.02 13.09 -3.64
CA ARG A 189 6.69 13.63 -3.31
C ARG A 189 5.52 12.84 -3.88
N LYS A 190 5.77 12.02 -4.92
CA LYS A 190 4.73 11.24 -5.62
C LYS A 190 4.22 10.09 -4.77
N GLY A 191 2.98 9.72 -4.99
CA GLY A 191 2.29 8.66 -4.28
C GLY A 191 0.80 8.90 -4.28
N GLY A 192 0.11 8.44 -3.25
CA GLY A 192 -1.31 8.71 -3.07
C GLY A 192 -2.15 7.47 -2.80
N SER A 193 -3.40 7.71 -2.42
CA SER A 193 -4.37 6.64 -2.15
C SER A 193 -4.56 5.71 -3.35
N SER A 194 -4.54 6.24 -4.59
CA SER A 194 -4.63 5.44 -5.82
C SER A 194 -3.44 4.50 -5.98
N SER A 195 -2.22 4.96 -5.67
CA SER A 195 -1.02 4.14 -5.71
C SER A 195 -1.03 3.05 -4.64
N ALA A 196 -1.43 3.39 -3.40
CA ALA A 196 -1.54 2.44 -2.30
C ALA A 196 -2.55 1.33 -2.60
N SER A 197 -3.75 1.69 -3.08
CA SER A 197 -4.76 0.71 -3.48
C SER A 197 -4.35 -0.12 -4.70
N ALA A 198 -3.60 0.47 -5.64
CA ALA A 198 -3.07 -0.24 -6.81
C ALA A 198 -2.10 -1.36 -6.40
N ILE A 199 -1.23 -1.10 -5.41
CA ILE A 199 -0.30 -2.12 -4.87
C ILE A 199 -1.07 -3.29 -4.27
N ILE A 200 -2.05 -3.01 -3.39
CA ILE A 200 -2.87 -4.07 -2.76
C ILE A 200 -3.61 -4.89 -3.82
N ASN A 201 -4.25 -4.23 -4.79
CA ASN A 201 -4.96 -4.92 -5.86
C ASN A 201 -4.03 -5.78 -6.73
N ALA A 202 -2.79 -5.30 -6.98
CA ALA A 202 -1.79 -6.05 -7.73
C ALA A 202 -1.33 -7.31 -6.97
N ILE A 203 -1.11 -7.22 -5.66
CA ILE A 203 -0.73 -8.36 -4.82
C ILE A 203 -1.86 -9.42 -4.85
N PHE A 204 -3.13 -9.03 -4.71
CA PHE A 204 -4.25 -9.96 -4.88
C PHE A 204 -4.29 -10.62 -6.27
N LYS A 205 -3.95 -9.85 -7.33
CA LYS A 205 -3.88 -10.41 -8.69
C LYS A 205 -2.75 -11.44 -8.84
N LEU A 206 -1.59 -11.21 -8.20
CA LEU A 206 -0.49 -12.17 -8.15
C LEU A 206 -0.91 -13.46 -7.43
N ILE A 207 -1.60 -13.36 -6.28
CA ILE A 207 -2.11 -14.53 -5.54
C ILE A 207 -3.03 -15.38 -6.43
N ARG A 208 -3.95 -14.75 -7.17
CA ARG A 208 -4.88 -15.48 -8.07
C ARG A 208 -4.14 -16.13 -9.24
N ALA A 209 -3.11 -15.48 -9.77
CA ALA A 209 -2.30 -16.06 -10.85
C ALA A 209 -1.54 -17.31 -10.39
N GLU A 210 -0.97 -17.31 -9.18
CA GLU A 210 -0.33 -18.51 -8.61
C GLU A 210 -1.31 -19.68 -8.38
N SER A 211 -2.57 -19.40 -8.02
CA SER A 211 -3.58 -20.42 -7.77
C SER A 211 -4.18 -21.03 -9.05
N SER A 212 -3.88 -20.45 -10.21
CA SER A 212 -4.40 -20.87 -11.52
C SER A 212 -3.39 -21.72 -12.32
N ASN A 213 -2.14 -21.81 -11.83
CA ASN A 213 -1.06 -22.66 -12.34
C ASN A 213 -0.94 -23.92 -11.50
#